data_290fad8bf75064a3d830e38f604ebf4d
#
_entry.id   290fad8bf75064a3d830e38f604ebf4d
#
_cell.length_a   1.000
_cell.length_b   1.000
_cell.length_c   1.000
_cell.angle_alpha   90.00
_cell.angle_beta   90.00
_cell.angle_gamma   90.00
#
_symmetry.space_group_name_H-M   'P 1'
#
loop_
_entity.id
_entity.type
_entity.pdbx_description
1 polymer ?
#
loop_
_entity_poly.entity_id
_entity_poly.type
_entity_poly.pdbx_seq_one_letter_code
_entity_poly.pdbx_strand_id
1 'polypeptide(L)'
;QKLLLEQFKSYFVVVTKDDATPSFTAGPSSMPKQTVTVVLAQKAMRFIAFGSQFTDVTHVVPAMRRIYLVSRGGADGNTVLFELREKPLTERLDVLVKKRMFEWAAEVALTSKAAPEVTAEIYRQHGDALFEKRAYDQALQIYSKTVELGLPLEPSYVVERYLDAQRIGHVAQYLKKLHEKEMAAPEHTALLLKCYTKLKDFTTLEEFLKTTPPQQYDHATAIEVLESASYHGLAAEVAQKVGRFDDYVRISLEQFKNCSSTVEFLRSLPKAEAGRIL
;
A
#
# COMPACT_ATOMS: atom_id res chain seq x y z
N GLN A 1 12.10 -39.54 8.93
CA GLN A 1 13.23 -39.69 8.00
C GLN A 1 12.83 -39.17 6.62
N LYS A 2 13.72 -38.34 5.94
CA LYS A 2 13.49 -37.86 4.56
C LYS A 2 13.81 -38.99 3.60
N LEU A 3 12.91 -39.27 2.66
CA LEU A 3 13.06 -40.31 1.65
C LEU A 3 13.40 -39.74 0.27
N LEU A 4 12.67 -38.70 -0.16
CA LEU A 4 12.86 -38.06 -1.45
C LEU A 4 12.85 -36.54 -1.29
N LEU A 5 13.63 -35.84 -2.12
CA LEU A 5 13.65 -34.39 -2.23
C LEU A 5 13.79 -34.02 -3.69
N GLU A 6 12.81 -33.31 -4.21
CA GLU A 6 12.82 -32.81 -5.59
C GLU A 6 12.52 -31.32 -5.62
N GLN A 7 13.11 -30.62 -6.59
CA GLN A 7 12.89 -29.20 -6.82
C GLN A 7 12.05 -28.99 -8.08
N PHE A 8 11.03 -28.14 -7.94
CA PHE A 8 10.19 -27.70 -9.05
C PHE A 8 9.93 -26.21 -8.95
N LYS A 9 10.48 -25.42 -9.87
CA LYS A 9 10.43 -23.93 -9.81
C LYS A 9 10.96 -23.43 -8.44
N SER A 10 10.13 -22.68 -7.71
CA SER A 10 10.43 -22.19 -6.36
C SER A 10 9.95 -23.15 -5.25
N TYR A 11 9.50 -24.34 -5.62
CA TYR A 11 9.00 -25.33 -4.68
C TYR A 11 10.00 -26.45 -4.45
N PHE A 12 10.05 -26.92 -3.21
CA PHE A 12 10.69 -28.18 -2.86
C PHE A 12 9.63 -29.19 -2.44
N VAL A 13 9.66 -30.36 -3.04
CA VAL A 13 8.82 -31.50 -2.67
C VAL A 13 9.63 -32.42 -1.78
N VAL A 14 9.16 -32.60 -0.55
CA VAL A 14 9.83 -33.42 0.44
C VAL A 14 8.90 -34.58 0.79
N VAL A 15 9.38 -35.80 0.62
CA VAL A 15 8.69 -37.02 1.06
C VAL A 15 9.37 -37.50 2.33
N THR A 16 8.59 -37.60 3.39
CA THR A 16 9.06 -38.09 4.70
C THR A 16 8.32 -39.35 5.09
N LYS A 17 9.03 -40.29 5.75
CA LYS A 17 8.39 -41.41 6.39
C LYS A 17 7.70 -40.90 7.65
N ASP A 18 6.43 -41.25 7.83
CA ASP A 18 5.76 -41.01 9.09
C ASP A 18 6.31 -42.02 10.11
N ASP A 19 6.95 -41.53 11.16
CA ASP A 19 7.32 -42.31 12.28
C ASP A 19 5.99 -42.61 13.06
N ALA A 20 5.23 -43.55 12.53
CA ALA A 20 4.03 -44.02 13.20
C ALA A 20 4.47 -44.62 14.56
N THR A 21 4.06 -44.02 15.66
CA THR A 21 3.99 -44.74 16.93
C THR A 21 3.27 -46.07 16.65
N PRO A 22 3.84 -47.19 17.03
CA PRO A 22 3.22 -48.47 16.76
C PRO A 22 1.86 -48.52 17.45
N SER A 23 0.78 -48.26 16.69
CA SER A 23 -0.55 -48.52 17.20
C SER A 23 -0.72 -50.03 17.26
N PHE A 24 -0.98 -50.55 18.41
CA PHE A 24 -1.18 -51.98 18.71
C PHE A 24 -2.31 -52.64 17.91
N THR A 25 -2.96 -51.90 17.01
CA THR A 25 -4.11 -52.33 16.20
C THR A 25 -3.81 -52.44 14.69
N ALA A 26 -2.58 -52.20 14.24
CA ALA A 26 -2.24 -52.34 12.83
C ALA A 26 -1.93 -53.82 12.52
N GLY A 27 -2.77 -54.46 11.71
CA GLY A 27 -2.51 -55.79 11.17
C GLY A 27 -1.26 -55.81 10.26
N PRO A 28 -0.70 -57.00 10.00
CA PRO A 28 0.62 -57.15 9.32
C PRO A 28 0.68 -56.67 7.86
N SER A 29 -0.34 -56.01 7.33
CA SER A 29 -0.40 -55.55 5.93
C SER A 29 -0.61 -54.04 5.76
N SER A 30 -0.37 -53.21 6.78
CA SER A 30 -0.46 -51.78 6.59
C SER A 30 0.76 -51.22 5.88
N MET A 31 0.58 -50.78 4.62
CA MET A 31 1.63 -50.07 3.85
C MET A 31 2.15 -48.84 4.58
N PRO A 32 3.45 -48.54 4.52
CA PRO A 32 4.03 -47.40 5.22
C PRO A 32 3.41 -46.10 4.70
N LYS A 33 2.83 -45.34 5.60
CA LYS A 33 2.34 -44.00 5.30
C LYS A 33 3.52 -43.05 5.22
N GLN A 34 3.46 -42.16 4.23
CA GLN A 34 4.47 -41.16 3.95
C GLN A 34 3.78 -39.80 3.82
N THR A 35 4.37 -38.78 4.38
CA THR A 35 3.89 -37.41 4.23
C THR A 35 4.65 -36.74 3.09
N VAL A 36 3.92 -36.29 2.09
CA VAL A 36 4.43 -35.43 1.01
C VAL A 36 4.16 -33.97 1.39
N THR A 37 5.24 -33.21 1.53
CA THR A 37 5.19 -31.79 1.86
C THR A 37 5.76 -30.99 0.71
N VAL A 38 5.00 -30.03 0.17
CA VAL A 38 5.50 -29.07 -0.83
C VAL A 38 5.78 -27.75 -0.13
N VAL A 39 7.02 -27.35 -0.13
CA VAL A 39 7.51 -26.14 0.54
C VAL A 39 7.85 -25.11 -0.53
N LEU A 40 7.24 -23.92 -0.45
CA LEU A 40 7.67 -22.77 -1.22
C LEU A 40 8.88 -22.14 -0.51
N ALA A 41 10.03 -22.11 -1.18
CA ALA A 41 11.21 -21.44 -0.69
C ALA A 41 11.49 -20.21 -1.53
N GLN A 42 11.20 -19.04 -0.97
CA GLN A 42 11.44 -17.77 -1.63
C GLN A 42 12.13 -16.82 -0.65
N LYS A 43 13.33 -16.32 -1.02
CA LYS A 43 14.18 -15.50 -0.15
C LYS A 43 14.46 -16.19 1.21
N ALA A 44 14.21 -15.52 2.32
CA ALA A 44 14.49 -16.03 3.67
C ALA A 44 13.32 -16.83 4.30
N MET A 45 12.19 -16.95 3.63
CA MET A 45 10.97 -17.55 4.20
C MET A 45 10.63 -18.89 3.57
N ARG A 46 10.10 -19.80 4.39
CA ARG A 46 9.65 -21.13 3.98
C ARG A 46 8.18 -21.29 4.33
N PHE A 47 7.38 -21.62 3.34
CA PHE A 47 5.94 -21.80 3.49
C PHE A 47 5.53 -23.20 3.01
N ILE A 48 4.78 -23.93 3.83
CA ILE A 48 4.20 -25.19 3.42
C ILE A 48 2.98 -24.92 2.53
N ALA A 49 3.14 -25.10 1.24
CA ALA A 49 2.09 -24.88 0.25
C ALA A 49 1.09 -26.03 0.21
N PHE A 50 1.54 -27.23 0.48
CA PHE A 50 0.74 -28.44 0.47
C PHE A 50 1.34 -29.48 1.41
N GLY A 51 0.49 -30.24 2.10
CA GLY A 51 0.90 -31.39 2.90
C GLY A 51 -0.22 -32.42 2.90
N SER A 52 0.09 -33.65 2.52
CA SER A 52 -0.85 -34.76 2.58
C SER A 52 -0.13 -36.09 2.76
N GLN A 53 -0.86 -37.07 3.25
CA GLN A 53 -0.36 -38.43 3.42
C GLN A 53 -0.64 -39.28 2.18
N PHE A 54 0.36 -40.04 1.78
CA PHE A 54 0.29 -41.00 0.67
C PHE A 54 0.85 -42.35 1.12
N THR A 55 0.51 -43.40 0.41
CA THR A 55 1.07 -44.72 0.64
C THR A 55 2.20 -44.98 -0.36
N ASP A 56 3.35 -45.43 0.11
CA ASP A 56 4.52 -45.89 -0.68
C ASP A 56 4.83 -45.05 -1.92
N VAL A 57 5.17 -43.77 -1.73
CA VAL A 57 5.62 -42.91 -2.82
C VAL A 57 7.02 -43.31 -3.23
N THR A 58 7.15 -43.80 -4.46
CA THR A 58 8.42 -44.28 -5.02
C THR A 58 9.18 -43.23 -5.81
N HIS A 59 8.48 -42.37 -6.52
CA HIS A 59 9.09 -41.34 -7.35
C HIS A 59 8.28 -40.03 -7.27
N VAL A 60 9.02 -38.92 -7.38
CA VAL A 60 8.49 -37.58 -7.60
C VAL A 60 9.06 -37.08 -8.93
N VAL A 61 8.21 -36.81 -9.90
CA VAL A 61 8.65 -36.44 -11.26
C VAL A 61 8.11 -35.05 -11.60
N PRO A 62 8.95 -34.02 -11.61
CA PRO A 62 8.57 -32.72 -12.12
C PRO A 62 8.57 -32.75 -13.66
N ALA A 63 7.40 -32.65 -14.27
CA ALA A 63 7.23 -32.64 -15.72
C ALA A 63 6.06 -31.75 -16.15
N MET A 64 6.08 -31.20 -17.38
CA MET A 64 4.97 -30.47 -18.02
C MET A 64 4.35 -29.36 -17.12
N ARG A 65 5.17 -28.62 -16.38
CA ARG A 65 4.74 -27.59 -15.40
C ARG A 65 3.91 -28.12 -14.23
N ARG A 66 3.98 -29.42 -13.94
CA ARG A 66 3.26 -30.14 -12.89
C ARG A 66 4.22 -31.04 -12.12
N ILE A 67 3.79 -31.53 -10.97
CA ILE A 67 4.49 -32.52 -10.19
C ILE A 67 3.68 -33.80 -10.20
N TYR A 68 4.28 -34.89 -10.59
CA TYR A 68 3.67 -36.21 -10.55
C TYR A 68 4.29 -37.02 -9.41
N LEU A 69 3.42 -37.65 -8.61
CA LEU A 69 3.82 -38.59 -7.57
C LEU A 69 3.44 -40.01 -8.04
N VAL A 70 4.39 -40.88 -8.04
CA VAL A 70 4.18 -42.31 -8.33
C VAL A 70 4.11 -43.04 -6.99
N SER A 71 3.00 -43.65 -6.69
CA SER A 71 2.73 -44.38 -5.45
C SER A 71 2.36 -45.82 -5.77
N ARG A 72 2.92 -46.78 -5.02
CA ARG A 72 2.46 -48.18 -5.00
C ARG A 72 1.52 -48.34 -3.82
N GLY A 73 0.23 -48.44 -4.04
CA GLY A 73 -0.66 -48.47 -2.87
C GLY A 73 -2.14 -48.50 -3.19
N GLY A 74 -2.51 -48.86 -4.40
CA GLY A 74 -3.92 -49.26 -4.65
C GLY A 74 -4.27 -50.52 -3.88
N ALA A 75 -5.56 -50.72 -3.58
CA ALA A 75 -6.05 -51.93 -2.89
C ALA A 75 -5.61 -53.24 -3.62
N ASP A 76 -5.24 -53.13 -4.89
CA ASP A 76 -4.83 -54.23 -5.73
C ASP A 76 -3.31 -54.29 -6.00
N GLY A 77 -2.48 -53.53 -5.25
CA GLY A 77 -1.03 -53.43 -5.49
C GLY A 77 -0.64 -52.63 -6.74
N ASN A 78 -1.61 -51.97 -7.37
CA ASN A 78 -1.40 -51.20 -8.57
C ASN A 78 -0.64 -49.90 -8.32
N THR A 79 0.13 -49.45 -9.34
CA THR A 79 0.77 -48.15 -9.32
C THR A 79 -0.23 -47.05 -9.60
N VAL A 80 -0.32 -46.06 -8.71
CA VAL A 80 -1.20 -44.90 -8.86
C VAL A 80 -0.35 -43.67 -9.14
N LEU A 81 -0.74 -42.89 -10.13
CA LEU A 81 -0.14 -41.62 -10.51
C LEU A 81 -0.99 -40.47 -9.98
N PHE A 82 -0.46 -39.69 -9.04
CA PHE A 82 -1.08 -38.45 -8.55
C PHE A 82 -0.48 -37.28 -9.27
N GLU A 83 -1.32 -36.31 -9.63
CA GLU A 83 -0.92 -35.06 -10.22
C GLU A 83 -1.14 -33.92 -9.24
N LEU A 84 -0.06 -33.19 -8.91
CA LEU A 84 -0.12 -31.94 -8.14
C LEU A 84 -0.05 -30.75 -9.09
N ARG A 85 -1.09 -29.92 -9.07
CA ARG A 85 -1.16 -28.68 -9.85
C ARG A 85 -0.99 -27.48 -8.96
N GLU A 86 -0.24 -26.51 -9.47
CA GLU A 86 -0.23 -25.17 -8.86
C GLU A 86 -1.62 -24.55 -9.04
N LYS A 87 -2.17 -24.01 -7.93
CA LYS A 87 -3.45 -23.31 -7.98
C LYS A 87 -3.36 -22.07 -8.86
N PRO A 88 -4.47 -21.66 -9.51
CA PRO A 88 -4.57 -20.36 -10.18
C PRO A 88 -4.12 -19.23 -9.29
N LEU A 89 -3.58 -18.16 -9.89
CA LEU A 89 -3.04 -17.02 -9.14
C LEU A 89 -4.06 -16.44 -8.15
N THR A 90 -5.32 -16.28 -8.58
CA THR A 90 -6.41 -15.76 -7.75
C THR A 90 -6.62 -16.61 -6.49
N GLU A 91 -6.73 -17.92 -6.63
CA GLU A 91 -6.90 -18.81 -5.47
C GLU A 91 -5.67 -18.79 -4.52
N ARG A 92 -4.46 -18.65 -5.07
CA ARG A 92 -3.24 -18.52 -4.25
C ARG A 92 -3.25 -17.24 -3.44
N LEU A 93 -3.61 -16.13 -4.07
CA LEU A 93 -3.72 -14.84 -3.39
C LEU A 93 -4.80 -14.88 -2.32
N ASP A 94 -5.97 -15.45 -2.61
CA ASP A 94 -7.06 -15.61 -1.63
C ASP A 94 -6.64 -16.41 -0.40
N VAL A 95 -5.89 -17.51 -0.60
CA VAL A 95 -5.37 -18.31 0.52
C VAL A 95 -4.39 -17.52 1.37
N LEU A 96 -3.49 -16.74 0.76
CA LEU A 96 -2.51 -15.94 1.47
C LEU A 96 -3.18 -14.80 2.25
N VAL A 97 -4.14 -14.12 1.64
CA VAL A 97 -4.91 -13.04 2.27
C VAL A 97 -5.75 -13.57 3.45
N LYS A 98 -6.46 -14.70 3.27
CA LYS A 98 -7.21 -15.34 4.37
C LYS A 98 -6.32 -15.75 5.55
N LYS A 99 -5.09 -16.15 5.27
CA LYS A 99 -4.07 -16.43 6.31
C LYS A 99 -3.38 -15.18 6.86
N ARG A 100 -3.81 -13.97 6.45
CA ARG A 100 -3.20 -12.69 6.81
C ARG A 100 -1.71 -12.57 6.44
N MET A 101 -1.28 -13.28 5.41
CA MET A 101 0.09 -13.26 4.88
C MET A 101 0.19 -12.21 3.77
N PHE A 102 -0.14 -10.97 4.09
CA PHE A 102 -0.30 -9.89 3.11
C PHE A 102 0.99 -9.53 2.35
N GLU A 103 2.13 -9.54 3.04
CA GLU A 103 3.42 -9.25 2.39
C GLU A 103 3.73 -10.26 1.28
N TRP A 104 3.46 -11.54 1.55
CA TRP A 104 3.62 -12.61 0.58
C TRP A 104 2.61 -12.50 -0.56
N ALA A 105 1.36 -12.17 -0.23
CA ALA A 105 0.34 -11.96 -1.24
C ALA A 105 0.73 -10.82 -2.19
N ALA A 106 1.22 -9.69 -1.65
CA ALA A 106 1.69 -8.56 -2.44
C ALA A 106 2.91 -8.94 -3.31
N GLU A 107 3.90 -9.66 -2.76
CA GLU A 107 5.07 -10.10 -3.52
C GLU A 107 4.68 -11.07 -4.66
N VAL A 108 3.77 -12.02 -4.39
CA VAL A 108 3.27 -12.94 -5.40
C VAL A 108 2.47 -12.18 -6.46
N ALA A 109 1.65 -11.20 -6.09
CA ALA A 109 0.89 -10.39 -7.03
C ALA A 109 1.82 -9.58 -7.96
N LEU A 110 2.83 -8.92 -7.39
CA LEU A 110 3.80 -8.13 -8.15
C LEU A 110 4.65 -9.00 -9.09
N THR A 111 5.19 -10.13 -8.59
CA THR A 111 6.05 -11.03 -9.39
C THR A 111 5.27 -11.74 -10.49
N SER A 112 4.01 -12.06 -10.25
CA SER A 112 3.13 -12.69 -11.24
C SER A 112 2.46 -11.69 -12.18
N LYS A 113 2.77 -10.37 -12.05
CA LYS A 113 2.15 -9.29 -12.81
C LYS A 113 0.60 -9.36 -12.75
N ALA A 114 0.08 -9.53 -11.53
CA ALA A 114 -1.36 -9.46 -11.30
C ALA A 114 -1.91 -8.09 -11.71
N ALA A 115 -3.22 -8.01 -11.94
CA ALA A 115 -3.85 -6.73 -12.24
C ALA A 115 -3.60 -5.71 -11.11
N PRO A 116 -3.32 -4.43 -11.45
CA PRO A 116 -3.01 -3.39 -10.46
C PRO A 116 -4.07 -3.29 -9.35
N GLU A 117 -5.35 -3.48 -9.69
CA GLU A 117 -6.48 -3.43 -8.76
C GLU A 117 -6.38 -4.53 -7.69
N VAL A 118 -5.97 -5.74 -8.09
CA VAL A 118 -5.79 -6.88 -7.17
C VAL A 118 -4.65 -6.58 -6.20
N THR A 119 -3.56 -6.01 -6.69
CA THR A 119 -2.42 -5.64 -5.87
C THR A 119 -2.76 -4.50 -4.91
N ALA A 120 -3.48 -3.48 -5.39
CA ALA A 120 -3.99 -2.38 -4.57
C ALA A 120 -4.88 -2.89 -3.43
N GLU A 121 -5.78 -3.82 -3.74
CA GLU A 121 -6.69 -4.43 -2.75
C GLU A 121 -5.94 -5.21 -1.66
N ILE A 122 -4.86 -5.92 -2.01
CA ILE A 122 -4.01 -6.62 -1.03
C ILE A 122 -3.35 -5.61 -0.09
N TYR A 123 -2.79 -4.52 -0.61
CA TYR A 123 -2.20 -3.46 0.22
C TYR A 123 -3.25 -2.76 1.08
N ARG A 124 -4.45 -2.52 0.54
CA ARG A 124 -5.57 -1.96 1.30
C ARG A 124 -5.91 -2.84 2.50
N GLN A 125 -6.13 -4.15 2.28
CA GLN A 125 -6.46 -5.09 3.36
C GLN A 125 -5.32 -5.24 4.37
N HIS A 126 -4.08 -5.17 3.95
CA HIS A 126 -2.93 -5.16 4.86
C HIS A 126 -2.92 -3.91 5.73
N GLY A 127 -3.10 -2.74 5.13
CA GLY A 127 -3.21 -1.47 5.86
C GLY A 127 -4.38 -1.49 6.85
N ASP A 128 -5.55 -2.01 6.45
CA ASP A 128 -6.72 -2.16 7.30
C ASP A 128 -6.44 -3.06 8.51
N ALA A 129 -5.80 -4.19 8.29
CA ALA A 129 -5.46 -5.12 9.37
C ALA A 129 -4.46 -4.52 10.38
N LEU A 130 -3.56 -3.65 9.94
CA LEU A 130 -2.65 -2.91 10.81
C LEU A 130 -3.38 -1.76 11.54
N PHE A 131 -4.27 -1.07 10.84
CA PHE A 131 -5.06 0.02 11.40
C PHE A 131 -5.97 -0.47 12.53
N GLU A 132 -6.64 -1.63 12.35
CA GLU A 132 -7.44 -2.30 13.39
C GLU A 132 -6.61 -2.62 14.64
N LYS A 133 -5.34 -2.98 14.46
CA LYS A 133 -4.39 -3.20 15.56
C LYS A 133 -3.85 -1.91 16.18
N ARG A 134 -4.34 -0.74 15.74
CA ARG A 134 -3.85 0.59 16.13
C ARG A 134 -2.38 0.86 15.78
N ALA A 135 -1.80 0.08 14.87
CA ALA A 135 -0.45 0.29 14.34
C ALA A 135 -0.49 1.33 13.21
N TYR A 136 -0.88 2.57 13.54
CA TYR A 136 -1.21 3.62 12.57
C TYR A 136 -0.04 4.00 11.66
N ASP A 137 1.18 4.09 12.20
CA ASP A 137 2.37 4.41 11.41
C ASP A 137 2.67 3.33 10.38
N GLN A 138 2.57 2.05 10.78
CA GLN A 138 2.79 0.91 9.88
C GLN A 138 1.68 0.83 8.82
N ALA A 139 0.42 1.06 9.22
CA ALA A 139 -0.70 1.11 8.28
C ALA A 139 -0.49 2.20 7.23
N LEU A 140 -0.03 3.40 7.65
CA LEU A 140 0.26 4.50 6.73
C LEU A 140 1.37 4.13 5.74
N GLN A 141 2.42 3.48 6.21
CA GLN A 141 3.50 3.00 5.32
C GLN A 141 2.98 2.03 4.25
N ILE A 142 2.06 1.14 4.63
CA ILE A 142 1.46 0.19 3.70
C ILE A 142 0.55 0.88 2.69
N TYR A 143 -0.33 1.78 3.13
CA TYR A 143 -1.16 2.58 2.20
C TYR A 143 -0.31 3.45 1.28
N SER A 144 0.79 4.03 1.80
CA SER A 144 1.70 4.84 0.99
C SER A 144 2.41 4.05 -0.11
N LYS A 145 2.60 2.74 0.06
CA LYS A 145 3.15 1.88 -1.00
C LYS A 145 2.28 1.85 -2.25
N THR A 146 0.96 2.01 -2.11
CA THR A 146 0.07 2.10 -3.28
C THR A 146 0.34 3.35 -4.09
N VAL A 147 0.61 4.47 -3.42
CA VAL A 147 1.01 5.74 -4.07
C VAL A 147 2.38 5.60 -4.74
N GLU A 148 3.36 5.00 -4.04
CA GLU A 148 4.72 4.79 -4.58
C GLU A 148 4.74 3.90 -5.83
N LEU A 149 3.86 2.90 -5.88
CA LEU A 149 3.75 1.96 -6.99
C LEU A 149 2.74 2.39 -8.06
N GLY A 150 2.07 3.53 -7.90
CA GLY A 150 1.04 4.01 -8.82
C GLY A 150 -0.17 3.07 -8.91
N LEU A 151 -0.52 2.41 -7.81
CA LEU A 151 -1.65 1.48 -7.76
C LEU A 151 -2.98 2.24 -7.53
N PRO A 152 -4.10 1.74 -8.08
CA PRO A 152 -5.40 2.41 -8.01
C PRO A 152 -6.07 2.22 -6.64
N LEU A 153 -5.56 2.89 -5.61
CA LEU A 153 -6.22 3.04 -4.32
C LEU A 153 -6.75 4.47 -4.18
N GLU A 154 -8.03 4.61 -3.92
CA GLU A 154 -8.69 5.90 -3.73
C GLU A 154 -8.07 6.63 -2.53
N PRO A 155 -7.50 7.83 -2.71
CA PRO A 155 -6.90 8.58 -1.60
C PRO A 155 -7.90 8.94 -0.50
N SER A 156 -9.14 9.25 -0.87
CA SER A 156 -10.24 9.57 0.06
C SER A 156 -10.44 8.47 1.10
N TYR A 157 -10.36 7.20 0.70
CA TYR A 157 -10.50 6.06 1.60
C TYR A 157 -9.50 6.11 2.77
N VAL A 158 -8.23 6.40 2.48
CA VAL A 158 -7.17 6.49 3.50
C VAL A 158 -7.37 7.74 4.36
N VAL A 159 -7.65 8.88 3.71
CA VAL A 159 -7.86 10.17 4.39
C VAL A 159 -9.01 10.08 5.39
N GLU A 160 -10.17 9.57 5.01
CA GLU A 160 -11.35 9.43 5.88
C GLU A 160 -11.03 8.59 7.11
N ARG A 161 -10.39 7.42 6.94
CA ARG A 161 -10.03 6.56 8.08
C ARG A 161 -9.16 7.25 9.12
N TYR A 162 -8.17 8.04 8.67
CA TYR A 162 -7.29 8.75 9.59
C TYR A 162 -7.94 10.00 10.20
N LEU A 163 -8.85 10.65 9.48
CA LEU A 163 -9.66 11.75 10.02
C LEU A 163 -10.61 11.26 11.12
N ASP A 164 -11.32 10.15 10.89
CA ASP A 164 -12.20 9.51 11.88
C ASP A 164 -11.45 9.11 13.15
N ALA A 165 -10.21 8.66 13.01
CA ALA A 165 -9.33 8.35 14.12
C ALA A 165 -8.65 9.58 14.73
N GLN A 166 -8.96 10.80 14.27
CA GLN A 166 -8.37 12.07 14.70
C GLN A 166 -6.82 12.11 14.55
N ARG A 167 -6.30 11.46 13.51
CA ARG A 167 -4.86 11.35 13.25
C ARG A 167 -4.40 12.32 12.16
N ILE A 168 -4.60 13.62 12.39
CA ILE A 168 -4.34 14.68 11.40
C ILE A 168 -2.90 14.66 10.88
N GLY A 169 -1.91 14.36 11.74
CA GLY A 169 -0.51 14.26 11.32
C GLY A 169 -0.26 13.17 10.27
N HIS A 170 -0.95 12.03 10.38
CA HIS A 170 -0.85 10.95 9.39
C HIS A 170 -1.53 11.34 8.07
N VAL A 171 -2.67 12.06 8.14
CA VAL A 171 -3.32 12.62 6.94
C VAL A 171 -2.36 13.55 6.20
N ALA A 172 -1.69 14.46 6.92
CA ALA A 172 -0.72 15.37 6.32
C ALA A 172 0.44 14.62 5.65
N GLN A 173 0.98 13.58 6.30
CA GLN A 173 2.06 12.76 5.74
C GLN A 173 1.61 12.02 4.46
N TYR A 174 0.39 11.47 4.44
CA TYR A 174 -0.15 10.79 3.27
C TYR A 174 -0.38 11.74 2.10
N LEU A 175 -1.00 12.89 2.37
CA LEU A 175 -1.24 13.91 1.35
C LEU A 175 0.06 14.48 0.79
N LYS A 176 1.09 14.67 1.63
CA LYS A 176 2.42 15.08 1.17
C LYS A 176 3.00 14.08 0.18
N LYS A 177 2.87 12.78 0.44
CA LYS A 177 3.32 11.74 -0.50
C LYS A 177 2.56 11.76 -1.83
N LEU A 178 1.26 12.07 -1.81
CA LEU A 178 0.49 12.25 -3.05
C LEU A 178 1.05 13.41 -3.89
N HIS A 179 1.43 14.51 -3.24
CA HIS A 179 2.08 15.64 -3.92
C HIS A 179 3.45 15.28 -4.50
N GLU A 180 4.29 14.57 -3.73
CA GLU A 180 5.62 14.12 -4.20
C GLU A 180 5.54 13.21 -5.44
N LYS A 181 4.40 12.55 -5.64
CA LYS A 181 4.14 11.67 -6.79
C LYS A 181 3.24 12.30 -7.86
N GLU A 182 2.94 13.58 -7.75
CA GLU A 182 2.07 14.31 -8.69
C GLU A 182 0.67 13.69 -8.86
N MET A 183 0.20 12.96 -7.82
CA MET A 183 -1.11 12.31 -7.78
C MET A 183 -2.14 13.12 -6.97
N ALA A 184 -1.75 14.27 -6.46
CA ALA A 184 -2.63 15.10 -5.63
C ALA A 184 -3.60 15.89 -6.50
N ALA A 185 -4.89 15.87 -6.13
CA ALA A 185 -5.90 16.77 -6.68
C ALA A 185 -5.93 18.10 -5.87
N PRO A 186 -6.54 19.18 -6.40
CA PRO A 186 -6.63 20.48 -5.71
C PRO A 186 -7.25 20.36 -4.31
N GLU A 187 -8.25 19.50 -4.14
CA GLU A 187 -8.93 19.24 -2.86
C GLU A 187 -7.96 18.63 -1.83
N HIS A 188 -7.03 17.78 -2.29
CA HIS A 188 -5.99 17.21 -1.43
C HIS A 188 -5.05 18.29 -0.92
N THR A 189 -4.72 19.26 -1.74
CA THR A 189 -3.88 20.39 -1.33
C THR A 189 -4.58 21.27 -0.31
N ALA A 190 -5.84 21.62 -0.53
CA ALA A 190 -6.62 22.39 0.41
C ALA A 190 -6.70 21.68 1.79
N LEU A 191 -6.90 20.36 1.78
CA LEU A 191 -6.92 19.57 2.99
C LEU A 191 -5.55 19.52 3.68
N LEU A 192 -4.46 19.40 2.91
CA LEU A 192 -3.09 19.42 3.44
C LEU A 192 -2.78 20.74 4.15
N LEU A 193 -3.14 21.88 3.53
CA LEU A 193 -2.99 23.20 4.16
C LEU A 193 -3.79 23.28 5.47
N LYS A 194 -5.05 22.80 5.48
CA LYS A 194 -5.86 22.72 6.71
C LYS A 194 -5.22 21.81 7.77
N CYS A 195 -4.58 20.71 7.38
CA CYS A 195 -3.85 19.85 8.31
C CYS A 195 -2.67 20.57 8.94
N TYR A 196 -1.83 21.24 8.15
CA TYR A 196 -0.68 22.00 8.66
C TYR A 196 -1.11 23.14 9.58
N THR A 197 -2.17 23.88 9.23
CA THR A 197 -2.68 24.96 10.08
C THR A 197 -3.21 24.42 11.42
N LYS A 198 -3.91 23.27 11.41
CA LYS A 198 -4.39 22.60 12.65
C LYS A 198 -3.24 22.09 13.52
N LEU A 199 -2.17 21.57 12.91
CA LEU A 199 -0.97 21.10 13.59
C LEU A 199 -0.08 22.25 14.09
N LYS A 200 -0.35 23.49 13.65
CA LYS A 200 0.50 24.67 13.88
C LYS A 200 1.94 24.48 13.38
N ASP A 201 2.09 23.69 12.33
CA ASP A 201 3.39 23.43 11.70
C ASP A 201 3.67 24.49 10.62
N PHE A 202 4.05 25.66 11.07
CA PHE A 202 4.30 26.81 10.22
C PHE A 202 5.49 26.59 9.27
N THR A 203 6.53 25.94 9.74
CA THR A 203 7.76 25.74 8.95
C THR A 203 7.50 24.83 7.74
N THR A 204 6.81 23.71 7.95
CA THR A 204 6.47 22.79 6.87
C THR A 204 5.45 23.41 5.90
N LEU A 205 4.50 24.21 6.42
CA LEU A 205 3.54 24.93 5.61
C LEU A 205 4.21 25.93 4.66
N GLU A 206 5.14 26.74 5.19
CA GLU A 206 5.89 27.72 4.40
C GLU A 206 6.77 27.04 3.35
N GLU A 207 7.49 26.00 3.73
CA GLU A 207 8.31 25.19 2.81
C GLU A 207 7.45 24.59 1.69
N PHE A 208 6.30 24.04 2.02
CA PHE A 208 5.37 23.47 1.05
C PHE A 208 4.90 24.52 0.03
N LEU A 209 4.48 25.70 0.48
CA LEU A 209 4.03 26.78 -0.39
C LEU A 209 5.14 27.37 -1.28
N LYS A 210 6.40 27.30 -0.82
CA LYS A 210 7.56 27.73 -1.60
C LYS A 210 7.95 26.71 -2.68
N THR A 211 7.83 25.42 -2.38
CA THR A 211 8.27 24.33 -3.25
C THR A 211 7.19 23.90 -4.25
N THR A 212 5.92 24.03 -3.88
CA THR A 212 4.80 23.56 -4.73
C THR A 212 4.49 24.59 -5.82
N PRO A 213 4.44 24.16 -7.10
CA PRO A 213 4.05 25.05 -8.20
C PRO A 213 2.63 25.58 -8.01
N PRO A 214 2.37 26.88 -8.32
CA PRO A 214 1.04 27.46 -8.16
C PRO A 214 -0.08 26.72 -8.90
N GLN A 215 0.22 26.05 -10.01
CA GLN A 215 -0.76 25.35 -10.83
C GLN A 215 -1.34 24.09 -10.17
N GLN A 216 -0.73 23.60 -9.10
CA GLN A 216 -1.15 22.36 -8.43
C GLN A 216 -2.18 22.56 -7.33
N TYR A 217 -2.61 23.80 -7.05
CA TYR A 217 -3.61 24.06 -6.02
C TYR A 217 -4.53 25.24 -6.36
N ASP A 218 -5.74 25.21 -5.81
CA ASP A 218 -6.65 26.34 -5.90
C ASP A 218 -6.19 27.48 -5.01
N HIS A 219 -5.84 28.59 -5.64
CA HIS A 219 -5.27 29.77 -4.98
C HIS A 219 -6.27 30.44 -4.05
N ALA A 220 -7.55 30.49 -4.43
CA ALA A 220 -8.58 31.10 -3.62
C ALA A 220 -8.74 30.37 -2.32
N THR A 221 -8.88 29.03 -2.39
CA THR A 221 -8.99 28.17 -1.22
C THR A 221 -7.73 28.20 -0.36
N ALA A 222 -6.54 28.28 -0.96
CA ALA A 222 -5.29 28.39 -0.20
C ALA A 222 -5.22 29.69 0.61
N ILE A 223 -5.54 30.83 0.00
CA ILE A 223 -5.58 32.12 0.68
C ILE A 223 -6.62 32.10 1.81
N GLU A 224 -7.85 31.64 1.55
CA GLU A 224 -8.91 31.52 2.55
C GLU A 224 -8.50 30.66 3.77
N VAL A 225 -7.87 29.52 3.53
CA VAL A 225 -7.37 28.63 4.60
C VAL A 225 -6.30 29.32 5.44
N LEU A 226 -5.37 30.04 4.81
CA LEU A 226 -4.32 30.77 5.50
C LEU A 226 -4.86 31.93 6.32
N GLU A 227 -5.82 32.71 5.76
CA GLU A 227 -6.48 33.81 6.49
C GLU A 227 -7.27 33.29 7.69
N SER A 228 -8.07 32.22 7.50
CA SER A 228 -8.86 31.61 8.58
C SER A 228 -7.99 31.09 9.74
N ALA A 229 -6.73 30.71 9.43
CA ALA A 229 -5.75 30.29 10.41
C ALA A 229 -4.90 31.46 10.98
N SER A 230 -5.18 32.70 10.58
CA SER A 230 -4.45 33.92 10.97
C SER A 230 -3.00 33.98 10.44
N TYR A 231 -2.71 33.26 9.35
CA TYR A 231 -1.41 33.30 8.66
C TYR A 231 -1.40 34.36 7.54
N HIS A 232 -1.79 35.58 7.90
CA HIS A 232 -2.01 36.68 6.96
C HIS A 232 -0.76 37.03 6.11
N GLY A 233 0.46 36.89 6.69
CA GLY A 233 1.71 37.11 5.97
C GLY A 233 1.90 36.15 4.82
N LEU A 234 1.69 34.86 5.06
CA LEU A 234 1.77 33.83 4.00
C LEU A 234 0.63 33.96 2.98
N ALA A 235 -0.58 34.33 3.44
CA ALA A 235 -1.70 34.57 2.54
C ALA A 235 -1.39 35.71 1.56
N ALA A 236 -0.81 36.81 2.03
CA ALA A 236 -0.38 37.92 1.19
C ALA A 236 0.75 37.53 0.22
N GLU A 237 1.75 36.76 0.69
CA GLU A 237 2.83 36.23 -0.17
C GLU A 237 2.30 35.34 -1.31
N VAL A 238 1.38 34.42 -0.98
CA VAL A 238 0.73 33.57 -1.97
C VAL A 238 -0.07 34.40 -2.94
N ALA A 239 -0.90 35.34 -2.46
CA ALA A 239 -1.70 36.22 -3.32
C ALA A 239 -0.83 37.02 -4.30
N GLN A 240 0.29 37.57 -3.83
CA GLN A 240 1.25 38.28 -4.65
C GLN A 240 1.91 37.39 -5.71
N LYS A 241 2.38 36.19 -5.30
CA LYS A 241 3.08 35.23 -6.18
C LYS A 241 2.18 34.73 -7.31
N VAL A 242 0.89 34.65 -7.05
CA VAL A 242 -0.10 34.09 -7.98
C VAL A 242 -0.77 35.19 -8.84
N GLY A 243 -0.49 36.47 -8.55
CA GLY A 243 -1.09 37.59 -9.28
C GLY A 243 -2.53 37.92 -8.83
N ARG A 244 -2.97 37.46 -7.66
CA ARG A 244 -4.25 37.84 -7.07
C ARG A 244 -4.09 39.13 -6.26
N PHE A 245 -3.86 40.22 -6.96
CA PHE A 245 -3.51 41.50 -6.34
C PHE A 245 -4.66 42.10 -5.53
N ASP A 246 -5.92 41.80 -5.86
CA ASP A 246 -7.08 42.20 -5.06
C ASP A 246 -7.01 41.63 -3.64
N ASP A 247 -6.71 40.35 -3.51
CA ASP A 247 -6.56 39.70 -2.21
C ASP A 247 -5.34 40.22 -1.46
N TYR A 248 -4.22 40.42 -2.16
CA TYR A 248 -3.01 41.00 -1.55
C TYR A 248 -3.28 42.37 -0.95
N VAL A 249 -3.94 43.27 -1.70
CA VAL A 249 -4.28 44.64 -1.26
C VAL A 249 -5.26 44.57 -0.07
N ARG A 250 -6.30 43.75 -0.18
CA ARG A 250 -7.28 43.55 0.90
C ARG A 250 -6.60 43.10 2.20
N ILE A 251 -5.80 42.02 2.16
CA ILE A 251 -5.08 41.49 3.32
C ILE A 251 -4.12 42.52 3.89
N SER A 252 -3.38 43.24 3.04
CA SER A 252 -2.41 44.24 3.46
C SER A 252 -3.04 45.42 4.17
N LEU A 253 -4.21 45.87 3.72
CA LEU A 253 -4.93 46.99 4.33
C LEU A 253 -5.66 46.58 5.60
N GLU A 254 -6.35 45.43 5.60
CA GLU A 254 -7.17 44.99 6.72
C GLU A 254 -6.33 44.49 7.91
N GLN A 255 -5.29 43.69 7.63
CA GLN A 255 -4.55 43.01 8.67
C GLN A 255 -3.27 43.73 9.09
N PHE A 256 -2.53 44.29 8.15
CA PHE A 256 -1.25 44.95 8.47
C PHE A 256 -1.38 46.47 8.65
N LYS A 257 -2.50 47.05 8.19
CA LYS A 257 -2.74 48.52 8.20
C LYS A 257 -1.60 49.31 7.54
N ASN A 258 -0.90 48.68 6.61
CA ASN A 258 0.32 49.23 6.02
C ASN A 258 0.00 49.93 4.68
N CYS A 259 -0.64 51.07 4.76
CA CYS A 259 -1.05 51.86 3.58
C CYS A 259 0.14 52.27 2.69
N SER A 260 1.33 52.51 3.29
CA SER A 260 2.50 52.97 2.52
C SER A 260 3.02 51.93 1.58
N SER A 261 3.26 50.70 2.05
CA SER A 261 3.76 49.60 1.22
C SER A 261 2.72 49.14 0.19
N THR A 262 1.42 49.20 0.52
CA THR A 262 0.36 48.87 -0.40
C THR A 262 0.27 49.89 -1.55
N VAL A 263 0.45 51.19 -1.25
CA VAL A 263 0.48 52.25 -2.28
C VAL A 263 1.74 52.11 -3.15
N GLU A 264 2.90 51.81 -2.59
CA GLU A 264 4.13 51.54 -3.37
C GLU A 264 3.94 50.34 -4.30
N PHE A 265 3.34 49.26 -3.80
CA PHE A 265 3.02 48.08 -4.59
C PHE A 265 2.05 48.45 -5.76
N LEU A 266 0.96 49.13 -5.48
CA LEU A 266 0.02 49.60 -6.52
C LEU A 266 0.67 50.49 -7.56
N ARG A 267 1.63 51.33 -7.19
CA ARG A 267 2.43 52.14 -8.13
C ARG A 267 3.36 51.33 -9.02
N SER A 268 3.80 50.16 -8.55
CA SER A 268 4.66 49.24 -9.29
C SER A 268 3.88 48.42 -10.33
N LEU A 269 2.55 48.33 -10.22
CA LEU A 269 1.70 47.58 -11.13
C LEU A 269 1.43 48.38 -12.46
N PRO A 270 1.16 47.65 -13.55
CA PRO A 270 0.67 48.27 -14.79
C PRO A 270 -0.62 49.08 -14.54
N LYS A 271 -0.75 50.25 -15.14
CA LYS A 271 -1.90 51.14 -14.92
C LYS A 271 -3.27 50.45 -15.13
N ALA A 272 -3.34 49.49 -16.04
CA ALA A 272 -4.56 48.73 -16.32
C ALA A 272 -4.97 47.81 -15.16
N GLU A 273 -4.01 47.24 -14.46
CA GLU A 273 -4.25 46.35 -13.30
C GLU A 273 -4.52 47.17 -12.03
N ALA A 274 -3.74 48.21 -11.79
CA ALA A 274 -3.97 49.12 -10.66
C ALA A 274 -5.37 49.78 -10.71
N GLY A 275 -5.86 50.10 -11.89
CA GLY A 275 -7.21 50.69 -12.09
C GLY A 275 -8.38 49.66 -11.95
N ARG A 276 -8.11 48.38 -11.87
CA ARG A 276 -9.11 47.33 -11.59
C ARG A 276 -9.26 47.07 -10.10
N ILE A 277 -8.21 47.36 -9.35
CA ILE A 277 -8.14 47.07 -7.91
C ILE A 277 -8.68 48.24 -7.07
N LEU A 278 -8.59 49.44 -7.62
CA LEU A 278 -9.12 50.69 -7.03
C LEU A 278 -10.57 50.91 -7.45
#